data_f0d5e07fd6c6f86a491c1009ac092a8c
#
_entry.id   f0d5e07fd6c6f86a491c1009ac092a8c
#
_cell.length_a   1.000
_cell.length_b   1.000
_cell.length_c   1.000
_cell.angle_alpha   90.00
_cell.angle_beta   90.00
_cell.angle_gamma   90.00
#
_symmetry.space_group_name_H-M   'P 1'
#
loop_
_entity.id
_entity.type
_entity.pdbx_description
1 polymer ?
#
loop_
_entity_poly.entity_id
_entity_poly.type
_entity_poly.pdbx_seq_one_letter_code
_entity_poly.pdbx_strand_id
1 'polypeptide(L)'
;MRIAHLTATFPPYLGGAGTTALHLAGGLAARGHDVEVLTAEAGGGPEPDVGGARVRRLPALASIGNAPLLPGLLRAGGYDVVHLHHPFLFGTELTLLRRLRGPRAALVVSYHNRLVGSGARAPLFRGWELSWGRWLLRAADRVCVLSEGHARSVPQLAALERRSPERIAVLPNGVDLDRFRPGPDEAGVRAVHGIPEAAVVAAFVATLDRAHYFKRLDRAIDALRRAGGERLHLLVVGAGEELEAHRRAAAAAGLTDRVHFAGAAGHDRLPALLRAADLLLLSSDPPESFGIVLIEAMASGLPTISTDLPGVSSVGVPGQTGLVAPREDPDALAAALRTMADLDPEGRRRMGRAGRAHAEAHYAWPRLVERTEAIYAGAIGERARRRGRRRTYGGSPEH
;
A
#
# COMPACT_ATOMS: atom_id res chain seq x y z
N MET A 1 -16.12 14.68 14.50
CA MET A 1 -16.86 14.18 13.31
C MET A 1 -17.26 12.74 13.53
N ARG A 2 -18.40 12.31 12.95
CA ARG A 2 -18.75 10.90 12.82
C ARG A 2 -18.25 10.37 11.48
N ILE A 3 -17.38 9.37 11.50
CA ILE A 3 -16.63 8.91 10.33
C ILE A 3 -16.88 7.41 10.14
N ALA A 4 -17.21 6.99 8.91
CA ALA A 4 -17.24 5.58 8.54
C ALA A 4 -16.11 5.25 7.57
N HIS A 5 -15.26 4.28 7.91
CA HIS A 5 -14.34 3.64 6.99
C HIS A 5 -14.99 2.38 6.41
N LEU A 6 -15.06 2.28 5.09
CA LEU A 6 -15.62 1.13 4.38
C LEU A 6 -14.48 0.39 3.67
N THR A 7 -14.25 -0.86 4.02
CA THR A 7 -13.17 -1.66 3.44
C THR A 7 -13.61 -3.11 3.22
N ALA A 8 -13.19 -3.70 2.10
CA ALA A 8 -13.48 -5.10 1.77
C ALA A 8 -12.74 -6.07 2.70
N THR A 9 -11.52 -5.71 3.09
CA THR A 9 -10.64 -6.52 3.92
C THR A 9 -10.20 -5.70 5.13
N PHE A 10 -10.15 -6.34 6.30
CA PHE A 10 -9.74 -5.72 7.56
C PHE A 10 -9.11 -6.79 8.45
N PRO A 11 -8.14 -6.48 9.32
CA PRO A 11 -7.58 -7.48 10.21
C PRO A 11 -8.65 -8.29 10.98
N PRO A 12 -8.42 -9.60 11.23
CA PRO A 12 -7.15 -10.34 11.10
C PRO A 12 -6.72 -10.69 9.67
N TYR A 13 -7.50 -10.38 8.63
CA TYR A 13 -7.05 -10.56 7.26
C TYR A 13 -5.94 -9.54 6.91
N LEU A 14 -4.80 -10.05 6.46
CA LEU A 14 -3.63 -9.23 6.12
C LEU A 14 -3.78 -8.65 4.70
N GLY A 15 -3.81 -7.33 4.60
CA GLY A 15 -3.87 -6.63 3.32
C GLY A 15 -3.66 -5.12 3.49
N GLY A 16 -2.93 -4.50 2.57
CA GLY A 16 -2.51 -3.10 2.69
C GLY A 16 -3.64 -2.10 2.91
N ALA A 17 -4.77 -2.25 2.21
CA ALA A 17 -5.93 -1.37 2.37
C ALA A 17 -6.57 -1.50 3.77
N GLY A 18 -6.69 -2.74 4.28
CA GLY A 18 -7.23 -3.00 5.61
C GLY A 18 -6.33 -2.47 6.72
N THR A 19 -5.02 -2.64 6.58
CA THR A 19 -4.01 -2.09 7.50
C THR A 19 -4.05 -0.56 7.50
N THR A 20 -4.18 0.06 6.33
CA THR A 20 -4.33 1.52 6.22
C THR A 20 -5.61 2.00 6.91
N ALA A 21 -6.74 1.30 6.70
CA ALA A 21 -8.01 1.63 7.35
C ALA A 21 -7.90 1.50 8.88
N LEU A 22 -7.20 0.47 9.39
CA LEU A 22 -6.96 0.25 10.82
C LEU A 22 -6.23 1.45 11.45
N HIS A 23 -5.07 1.81 10.91
CA HIS A 23 -4.25 2.88 11.47
C HIS A 23 -4.93 4.26 11.37
N LEU A 24 -5.60 4.56 10.25
CA LEU A 24 -6.33 5.80 10.09
C LEU A 24 -7.52 5.87 11.06
N ALA A 25 -8.30 4.79 11.18
CA ALA A 25 -9.45 4.76 12.08
C ALA A 25 -9.03 4.93 13.54
N GLY A 26 -8.02 4.18 13.99
CA GLY A 26 -7.50 4.28 15.35
C GLY A 26 -6.90 5.65 15.65
N GLY A 27 -6.08 6.18 14.75
CA GLY A 27 -5.49 7.50 14.92
C GLY A 27 -6.53 8.63 14.96
N LEU A 28 -7.58 8.57 14.14
CA LEU A 28 -8.69 9.54 14.16
C LEU A 28 -9.52 9.42 15.43
N ALA A 29 -9.78 8.19 15.91
CA ALA A 29 -10.49 7.97 17.19
C ALA A 29 -9.69 8.53 18.36
N ALA A 30 -8.37 8.32 18.41
CA ALA A 30 -7.48 8.89 19.42
C ALA A 30 -7.48 10.43 19.41
N ARG A 31 -7.85 11.07 18.30
CA ARG A 31 -8.02 12.53 18.17
C ARG A 31 -9.46 12.99 18.50
N GLY A 32 -10.30 12.13 19.06
CA GLY A 32 -11.64 12.47 19.54
C GLY A 32 -12.74 12.42 18.47
N HIS A 33 -12.51 11.74 17.33
CA HIS A 33 -13.56 11.49 16.36
C HIS A 33 -14.36 10.24 16.71
N ASP A 34 -15.65 10.21 16.39
CA ASP A 34 -16.50 9.01 16.47
C ASP A 34 -16.31 8.20 15.20
N VAL A 35 -15.44 7.16 15.24
CA VAL A 35 -15.02 6.40 14.08
C VAL A 35 -15.57 4.99 14.11
N GLU A 36 -16.15 4.56 12.99
CA GLU A 36 -16.64 3.20 12.77
C GLU A 36 -16.04 2.60 11.50
N VAL A 37 -15.49 1.39 11.60
CA VAL A 37 -15.04 0.61 10.45
C VAL A 37 -16.13 -0.38 10.07
N LEU A 38 -16.60 -0.33 8.84
CA LEU A 38 -17.60 -1.24 8.27
C LEU A 38 -16.90 -2.22 7.31
N THR A 39 -16.91 -3.49 7.66
CA THR A 39 -16.23 -4.54 6.91
C THR A 39 -17.01 -5.85 6.99
N ALA A 40 -16.56 -6.88 6.28
CA ALA A 40 -17.15 -8.20 6.34
C ALA A 40 -16.83 -8.91 7.67
N GLU A 41 -17.69 -9.85 8.04
CA GLU A 41 -17.35 -10.84 9.07
C GLU A 41 -16.08 -11.58 8.69
N ALA A 42 -15.17 -11.74 9.65
CA ALA A 42 -13.95 -12.52 9.49
C ALA A 42 -14.15 -13.92 10.06
N GLY A 43 -13.54 -14.90 9.43
CA GLY A 43 -13.61 -16.29 9.85
C GLY A 43 -12.73 -16.61 11.07
N GLY A 44 -13.02 -16.02 12.22
CA GLY A 44 -12.31 -16.30 13.48
C GLY A 44 -11.03 -15.49 13.68
N GLY A 45 -10.60 -15.38 14.92
CA GLY A 45 -9.44 -14.62 15.36
C GLY A 45 -9.81 -13.45 16.28
N PRO A 46 -8.86 -12.95 17.09
CA PRO A 46 -9.09 -11.82 17.96
C PRO A 46 -9.37 -10.55 17.13
N GLU A 47 -10.29 -9.71 17.61
CA GLU A 47 -10.47 -8.37 17.03
C GLU A 47 -9.19 -7.55 17.22
N PRO A 48 -8.78 -6.80 16.21
CA PRO A 48 -7.60 -5.94 16.33
C PRO A 48 -7.88 -4.80 17.31
N ASP A 49 -6.84 -4.35 17.99
CA ASP A 49 -6.91 -3.07 18.69
C ASP A 49 -7.01 -1.95 17.64
N VAL A 50 -8.07 -1.18 17.73
CA VAL A 50 -8.39 -0.10 16.80
C VAL A 50 -8.30 1.29 17.47
N GLY A 51 -7.58 1.41 18.59
CA GLY A 51 -7.31 2.70 19.23
C GLY A 51 -8.57 3.50 19.60
N GLY A 52 -9.65 2.82 20.00
CA GLY A 52 -10.92 3.45 20.37
C GLY A 52 -11.94 3.62 19.22
N ALA A 53 -11.60 3.31 17.98
CA ALA A 53 -12.58 3.18 16.91
C ALA A 53 -13.47 1.94 17.14
N ARG A 54 -14.66 1.92 16.54
CA ARG A 54 -15.54 0.74 16.59
C ARG A 54 -15.42 -0.05 15.28
N VAL A 55 -15.36 -1.37 15.36
CA VAL A 55 -15.45 -2.26 14.20
C VAL A 55 -16.84 -2.89 14.18
N ARG A 56 -17.55 -2.64 13.09
CA ARG A 56 -18.83 -3.31 12.82
C ARG A 56 -18.68 -4.25 11.65
N ARG A 57 -18.66 -5.54 11.98
CA ARG A 57 -18.64 -6.61 10.98
C ARG A 57 -20.04 -6.86 10.45
N LEU A 58 -20.18 -6.92 9.15
CA LEU A 58 -21.45 -7.10 8.45
C LEU A 58 -21.49 -8.50 7.82
N PRO A 59 -22.62 -9.21 7.94
CA PRO A 59 -22.78 -10.48 7.26
C PRO A 59 -22.73 -10.30 5.75
N ALA A 60 -21.92 -11.12 5.09
CA ALA A 60 -21.83 -11.16 3.64
C ALA A 60 -22.92 -12.08 3.08
N LEU A 61 -23.74 -11.57 2.15
CA LEU A 61 -24.72 -12.38 1.43
C LEU A 61 -24.03 -13.33 0.43
N ALA A 62 -22.94 -12.90 -0.17
CA ALA A 62 -22.09 -13.64 -1.10
C ALA A 62 -20.70 -13.01 -1.14
N SER A 63 -19.71 -13.74 -1.67
CA SER A 63 -18.36 -13.22 -1.88
C SER A 63 -17.78 -13.71 -3.21
N ILE A 64 -17.03 -12.86 -3.89
CA ILE A 64 -16.20 -13.22 -5.05
C ILE A 64 -14.75 -12.95 -4.67
N GLY A 65 -13.98 -13.98 -4.31
CA GLY A 65 -12.67 -13.82 -3.71
C GLY A 65 -12.75 -12.96 -2.44
N ASN A 66 -11.98 -11.90 -2.37
CA ASN A 66 -11.96 -10.96 -1.24
C ASN A 66 -12.99 -9.81 -1.37
N ALA A 67 -13.99 -9.96 -2.22
CA ALA A 67 -15.03 -8.96 -2.46
C ALA A 67 -16.38 -9.42 -1.87
N PRO A 68 -16.72 -9.05 -0.63
CA PRO A 68 -17.97 -9.41 0.01
C PRO A 68 -19.11 -8.48 -0.42
N LEU A 69 -20.30 -9.05 -0.68
CA LEU A 69 -21.54 -8.30 -0.83
C LEU A 69 -22.17 -8.07 0.54
N LEU A 70 -22.14 -6.84 1.02
CA LEU A 70 -22.57 -6.42 2.36
C LEU A 70 -23.83 -5.56 2.31
N PRO A 71 -25.05 -6.13 2.23
CA PRO A 71 -26.31 -5.35 2.13
C PRO A 71 -26.52 -4.39 3.31
N GLY A 72 -25.92 -4.70 4.48
CA GLY A 72 -25.94 -3.84 5.67
C GLY A 72 -25.38 -2.43 5.44
N LEU A 73 -24.54 -2.23 4.40
CA LEU A 73 -24.02 -0.91 4.02
C LEU A 73 -25.13 0.06 3.59
N LEU A 74 -26.24 -0.44 3.05
CA LEU A 74 -27.38 0.40 2.66
C LEU A 74 -28.07 1.06 3.87
N ARG A 75 -27.95 0.45 5.05
CA ARG A 75 -28.51 0.95 6.32
C ARG A 75 -27.52 1.80 7.11
N ALA A 76 -26.23 1.80 6.74
CA ALA A 76 -25.19 2.55 7.41
C ALA A 76 -25.39 4.07 7.21
N GLY A 77 -25.64 4.84 8.26
CA GLY A 77 -26.00 6.24 8.15
C GLY A 77 -25.64 7.09 9.34
N GLY A 78 -25.85 8.43 9.21
CA GLY A 78 -25.58 9.38 10.28
C GLY A 78 -24.12 9.81 10.38
N TYR A 79 -23.30 9.58 9.34
CA TYR A 79 -21.91 10.01 9.28
C TYR A 79 -21.76 11.38 8.62
N ASP A 80 -20.75 12.13 9.06
CA ASP A 80 -20.29 13.36 8.39
C ASP A 80 -19.43 13.01 7.18
N VAL A 81 -18.62 11.94 7.32
CA VAL A 81 -17.69 11.43 6.29
C VAL A 81 -17.88 9.92 6.11
N VAL A 82 -17.91 9.51 4.86
CA VAL A 82 -17.76 8.11 4.45
C VAL A 82 -16.48 8.00 3.67
N HIS A 83 -15.50 7.26 4.21
CA HIS A 83 -14.22 7.00 3.59
C HIS A 83 -14.19 5.57 3.04
N LEU A 84 -14.25 5.43 1.72
CA LEU A 84 -14.22 4.14 1.03
C LEU A 84 -12.80 3.80 0.59
N HIS A 85 -12.32 2.63 0.97
CA HIS A 85 -11.03 2.08 0.54
C HIS A 85 -11.22 1.26 -0.73
N HIS A 86 -10.79 1.82 -1.87
CA HIS A 86 -10.91 1.18 -3.19
C HIS A 86 -9.66 0.33 -3.50
N PRO A 87 -9.82 -0.88 -4.09
CA PRO A 87 -11.04 -1.45 -4.65
C PRO A 87 -11.94 -2.12 -3.60
N PHE A 88 -13.24 -1.89 -3.71
CA PHE A 88 -14.24 -2.56 -2.93
C PHE A 88 -15.45 -2.90 -3.84
N LEU A 89 -15.34 -4.00 -4.59
CA LEU A 89 -16.43 -4.53 -5.39
C LEU A 89 -17.65 -4.80 -4.50
N PHE A 90 -18.84 -4.51 -4.98
CA PHE A 90 -20.12 -4.48 -4.26
C PHE A 90 -20.23 -3.37 -3.19
N GLY A 91 -19.18 -3.09 -2.41
CA GLY A 91 -19.19 -1.98 -1.46
C GLY A 91 -19.27 -0.61 -2.15
N THR A 92 -18.63 -0.47 -3.30
CA THR A 92 -18.72 0.74 -4.15
C THR A 92 -20.14 0.97 -4.63
N GLU A 93 -20.81 -0.05 -5.21
CA GLU A 93 -22.16 0.02 -5.73
C GLU A 93 -23.16 0.38 -4.64
N LEU A 94 -23.10 -0.33 -3.51
CA LEU A 94 -23.98 -0.08 -2.37
C LEU A 94 -23.79 1.34 -1.80
N THR A 95 -22.55 1.83 -1.74
CA THR A 95 -22.24 3.20 -1.30
C THR A 95 -22.84 4.24 -2.26
N LEU A 96 -22.69 4.03 -3.57
CA LEU A 96 -23.24 4.92 -4.58
C LEU A 96 -24.77 4.88 -4.61
N LEU A 97 -25.39 3.71 -4.54
CA LEU A 97 -26.85 3.55 -4.46
C LEU A 97 -27.42 4.22 -3.21
N ARG A 98 -26.75 4.05 -2.06
CA ARG A 98 -27.14 4.75 -0.83
C ARG A 98 -27.05 6.27 -0.99
N ARG A 99 -26.00 6.77 -1.66
CA ARG A 99 -25.81 8.20 -1.91
C ARG A 99 -26.94 8.82 -2.76
N LEU A 100 -27.58 8.04 -3.63
CA LEU A 100 -28.76 8.49 -4.39
C LEU A 100 -29.98 8.73 -3.50
N ARG A 101 -30.11 7.97 -2.39
CA ARG A 101 -31.26 8.05 -1.46
C ARG A 101 -31.18 9.20 -0.45
N GLY A 102 -30.08 9.93 -0.42
CA GLY A 102 -29.92 11.04 0.51
C GLY A 102 -28.45 11.35 0.84
N PRO A 103 -27.81 12.15 0.01
CA PRO A 103 -26.40 12.43 0.17
C PRO A 103 -26.16 13.40 1.32
N ARG A 104 -25.85 12.92 2.50
CA ARG A 104 -25.56 13.78 3.67
C ARG A 104 -24.08 13.75 4.08
N ALA A 105 -23.38 12.60 3.92
CA ALA A 105 -21.97 12.47 4.22
C ALA A 105 -21.07 12.96 3.09
N ALA A 106 -19.91 13.52 3.39
CA ALA A 106 -18.82 13.71 2.43
C ALA A 106 -18.26 12.34 2.04
N LEU A 107 -18.04 12.09 0.75
CA LEU A 107 -17.48 10.84 0.23
C LEU A 107 -16.00 11.07 -0.08
N VAL A 108 -15.14 10.42 0.69
CA VAL A 108 -13.70 10.35 0.46
C VAL A 108 -13.35 8.94 -0.03
N VAL A 109 -12.48 8.83 -1.01
CA VAL A 109 -12.07 7.54 -1.59
C VAL A 109 -10.56 7.44 -1.52
N SER A 110 -10.03 6.48 -0.77
CA SER A 110 -8.62 6.06 -0.90
C SER A 110 -8.49 5.06 -2.03
N TYR A 111 -7.81 5.47 -3.09
CA TYR A 111 -7.57 4.64 -4.26
C TYR A 111 -6.22 3.92 -4.09
N HIS A 112 -6.25 2.68 -3.56
CA HIS A 112 -5.02 1.90 -3.30
C HIS A 112 -4.48 1.23 -4.56
N ASN A 113 -5.36 0.55 -5.30
CA ASN A 113 -5.00 -0.20 -6.50
C ASN A 113 -6.15 -0.18 -7.51
N ARG A 114 -5.83 -0.50 -8.77
CA ARG A 114 -6.83 -0.86 -9.76
C ARG A 114 -7.39 -2.25 -9.45
N LEU A 115 -8.66 -2.45 -9.75
CA LEU A 115 -9.24 -3.78 -9.76
C LEU A 115 -8.73 -4.50 -11.02
N VAL A 116 -7.80 -5.43 -10.84
CA VAL A 116 -7.20 -6.20 -11.94
C VAL A 116 -7.65 -7.65 -11.83
N GLY A 117 -8.12 -8.20 -12.93
CA GLY A 117 -8.42 -9.62 -13.06
C GLY A 117 -7.46 -10.31 -14.02
N SER A 118 -7.31 -11.63 -13.85
CA SER A 118 -6.57 -12.48 -14.75
C SER A 118 -7.49 -13.42 -15.54
N GLY A 119 -7.03 -13.88 -16.70
CA GLY A 119 -7.77 -14.82 -17.54
C GLY A 119 -9.16 -14.31 -17.94
N ALA A 120 -10.16 -15.18 -17.93
CA ALA A 120 -11.53 -14.90 -18.38
C ALA A 120 -12.26 -13.81 -17.55
N ARG A 121 -11.77 -13.47 -16.36
CA ARG A 121 -12.35 -12.44 -15.50
C ARG A 121 -11.85 -11.02 -15.82
N ALA A 122 -10.76 -10.87 -16.55
CA ALA A 122 -10.17 -9.57 -16.86
C ALA A 122 -11.13 -8.60 -17.57
N PRO A 123 -11.95 -9.00 -18.58
CA PRO A 123 -12.93 -8.11 -19.19
C PRO A 123 -14.01 -7.63 -18.22
N LEU A 124 -14.46 -8.48 -17.29
CA LEU A 124 -15.46 -8.13 -16.29
C LEU A 124 -14.96 -7.03 -15.36
N PHE A 125 -13.74 -7.18 -14.82
CA PHE A 125 -13.15 -6.17 -13.94
C PHE A 125 -12.82 -4.87 -14.68
N ARG A 126 -12.41 -4.96 -15.95
CA ARG A 126 -12.22 -3.77 -16.79
C ARG A 126 -13.55 -3.03 -17.03
N GLY A 127 -14.63 -3.76 -17.31
CA GLY A 127 -15.98 -3.18 -17.46
C GLY A 127 -16.45 -2.51 -16.17
N TRP A 128 -16.20 -3.15 -15.03
CA TRP A 128 -16.52 -2.57 -13.72
C TRP A 128 -15.74 -1.27 -13.44
N GLU A 129 -14.44 -1.24 -13.70
CA GLU A 129 -13.61 -0.04 -13.56
C GLU A 129 -14.10 1.11 -14.46
N LEU A 130 -14.50 0.79 -15.68
CA LEU A 130 -15.00 1.79 -16.64
C LEU A 130 -16.41 2.30 -16.32
N SER A 131 -17.18 1.59 -15.52
CA SER A 131 -18.55 1.94 -15.11
C SER A 131 -18.59 2.45 -13.67
N TRP A 132 -18.66 1.52 -12.71
CA TRP A 132 -18.80 1.83 -11.28
C TRP A 132 -17.57 2.56 -10.71
N GLY A 133 -16.37 2.17 -11.11
CA GLY A 133 -15.14 2.86 -10.71
C GLY A 133 -15.13 4.32 -11.17
N ARG A 134 -15.50 4.59 -12.43
CA ARG A 134 -15.61 5.98 -12.93
C ARG A 134 -16.73 6.75 -12.24
N TRP A 135 -17.86 6.11 -11.95
CA TRP A 135 -18.93 6.76 -11.20
C TRP A 135 -18.50 7.09 -9.76
N LEU A 136 -17.82 6.16 -9.10
CA LEU A 136 -17.23 6.41 -7.77
C LEU A 136 -16.34 7.66 -7.76
N LEU A 137 -15.38 7.74 -8.68
CA LEU A 137 -14.47 8.87 -8.78
C LEU A 137 -15.20 10.20 -9.08
N ARG A 138 -16.27 10.16 -9.88
CA ARG A 138 -17.10 11.34 -10.13
C ARG A 138 -17.90 11.78 -8.91
N ALA A 139 -18.40 10.81 -8.15
CA ALA A 139 -19.24 11.04 -6.98
C ALA A 139 -18.45 11.44 -5.73
N ALA A 140 -17.16 11.10 -5.63
CA ALA A 140 -16.30 11.42 -4.52
C ALA A 140 -16.10 12.93 -4.36
N ASP A 141 -16.13 13.42 -3.13
CA ASP A 141 -15.81 14.81 -2.81
C ASP A 141 -14.28 15.01 -2.74
N ARG A 142 -13.53 13.94 -2.36
CA ARG A 142 -12.06 13.85 -2.44
C ARG A 142 -11.65 12.44 -2.85
N VAL A 143 -10.55 12.35 -3.59
CA VAL A 143 -9.90 11.09 -3.96
C VAL A 143 -8.46 11.13 -3.47
N CYS A 144 -8.14 10.27 -2.52
CA CYS A 144 -6.81 10.08 -1.98
C CYS A 144 -6.04 9.10 -2.86
N VAL A 145 -4.84 9.48 -3.29
CA VAL A 145 -3.92 8.69 -4.10
C VAL A 145 -2.62 8.48 -3.33
N LEU A 146 -1.93 7.36 -3.60
CA LEU A 146 -0.73 6.99 -2.86
C LEU A 146 0.47 7.91 -3.14
N SER A 147 0.55 8.44 -4.38
CA SER A 147 1.55 9.41 -4.81
C SER A 147 1.06 10.14 -6.06
N GLU A 148 1.72 11.24 -6.43
CA GLU A 148 1.45 11.90 -7.72
C GLU A 148 1.76 10.97 -8.90
N GLY A 149 2.86 10.20 -8.82
CA GLY A 149 3.20 9.21 -9.84
C GLY A 149 2.11 8.15 -10.00
N HIS A 150 1.54 7.67 -8.89
CA HIS A 150 0.40 6.76 -8.92
C HIS A 150 -0.83 7.41 -9.58
N ALA A 151 -1.16 8.66 -9.24
CA ALA A 151 -2.28 9.37 -9.86
C ALA A 151 -2.14 9.46 -11.39
N ARG A 152 -0.94 9.80 -11.87
CA ARG A 152 -0.65 9.94 -13.31
C ARG A 152 -0.60 8.60 -14.04
N SER A 153 -0.24 7.51 -13.37
CA SER A 153 -0.15 6.17 -13.98
C SER A 153 -1.52 5.51 -14.21
N VAL A 154 -2.56 5.97 -13.51
CA VAL A 154 -3.93 5.45 -13.66
C VAL A 154 -4.77 6.39 -14.52
N PRO A 155 -5.21 5.98 -15.72
CA PRO A 155 -5.88 6.88 -16.67
C PRO A 155 -7.08 7.63 -16.12
N GLN A 156 -7.89 6.99 -15.26
CA GLN A 156 -9.08 7.60 -14.64
C GLN A 156 -8.69 8.68 -13.63
N LEU A 157 -7.62 8.44 -12.83
CA LEU A 157 -7.11 9.41 -11.87
C LEU A 157 -6.43 10.59 -12.57
N ALA A 158 -5.61 10.32 -13.60
CA ALA A 158 -5.00 11.36 -14.42
C ALA A 158 -6.06 12.23 -15.12
N ALA A 159 -7.16 11.65 -15.58
CA ALA A 159 -8.29 12.40 -16.14
C ALA A 159 -9.01 13.25 -15.08
N LEU A 160 -9.13 12.76 -13.85
CA LEU A 160 -9.70 13.51 -12.74
C LEU A 160 -8.77 14.67 -12.32
N GLU A 161 -7.47 14.41 -12.21
CA GLU A 161 -6.45 15.40 -11.86
C GLU A 161 -6.46 16.59 -12.86
N ARG A 162 -6.53 16.31 -14.16
CA ARG A 162 -6.61 17.38 -15.19
C ARG A 162 -7.88 18.22 -15.12
N ARG A 163 -9.02 17.62 -14.70
CA ARG A 163 -10.32 18.31 -14.68
C ARG A 163 -10.65 18.99 -13.37
N SER A 164 -10.16 18.44 -12.27
CA SER A 164 -10.52 18.82 -10.91
C SER A 164 -9.39 18.49 -9.95
N PRO A 165 -8.21 19.14 -10.12
CA PRO A 165 -7.01 18.82 -9.32
C PRO A 165 -7.27 18.99 -7.81
N GLU A 166 -8.14 19.92 -7.44
CA GLU A 166 -8.54 20.18 -6.05
C GLU A 166 -9.22 18.97 -5.37
N ARG A 167 -9.70 18.02 -6.15
CA ARG A 167 -10.32 16.80 -5.63
C ARG A 167 -9.31 15.67 -5.38
N ILE A 168 -8.11 15.76 -5.92
CA ILE A 168 -7.02 14.82 -5.66
C ILE A 168 -6.26 15.26 -4.42
N ALA A 169 -6.02 14.31 -3.53
CA ALA A 169 -5.15 14.51 -2.37
C ALA A 169 -4.16 13.35 -2.30
N VAL A 170 -2.88 13.64 -2.12
CA VAL A 170 -1.89 12.59 -1.89
C VAL A 170 -1.99 12.13 -0.45
N LEU A 171 -2.34 10.88 -0.23
CA LEU A 171 -2.38 10.21 1.07
C LEU A 171 -1.70 8.84 0.92
N PRO A 172 -0.38 8.75 1.17
CA PRO A 172 0.36 7.51 1.04
C PRO A 172 -0.02 6.50 2.13
N ASN A 173 0.48 5.28 1.99
CA ASN A 173 0.49 4.34 3.10
C ASN A 173 1.47 4.82 4.18
N GLY A 174 1.19 4.48 5.42
CA GLY A 174 2.04 4.83 6.55
C GLY A 174 2.87 3.66 7.05
N VAL A 175 3.82 3.98 7.92
CA VAL A 175 4.68 3.02 8.62
C VAL A 175 4.70 3.31 10.12
N ASP A 176 4.76 2.24 10.90
CA ASP A 176 4.98 2.30 12.35
C ASP A 176 6.48 2.47 12.62
N LEU A 177 6.88 3.67 13.00
CA LEU A 177 8.28 4.05 13.20
C LEU A 177 8.90 3.49 14.49
N ASP A 178 8.10 3.09 15.45
CA ASP A 178 8.58 2.45 16.70
C ASP A 178 8.87 0.98 16.45
N ARG A 179 8.07 0.36 15.63
CA ARG A 179 8.22 -1.04 15.21
C ARG A 179 9.33 -1.20 14.19
N PHE A 180 9.31 -0.41 13.12
CA PHE A 180 10.34 -0.36 12.08
C PHE A 180 11.37 0.71 12.43
N ARG A 181 12.48 0.29 13.01
CA ARG A 181 13.55 1.16 13.47
C ARG A 181 14.92 0.56 13.19
N PRO A 182 15.95 1.39 12.97
CA PRO A 182 17.31 0.91 12.86
C PRO A 182 17.75 0.13 14.11
N GLY A 183 18.59 -0.85 13.90
CA GLY A 183 19.15 -1.64 14.99
C GLY A 183 20.03 -2.78 14.45
N PRO A 184 20.77 -3.46 15.32
CA PRO A 184 21.55 -4.63 14.94
C PRO A 184 20.65 -5.86 14.69
N ASP A 185 21.23 -6.91 14.11
CA ASP A 185 20.60 -8.23 13.98
C ASP A 185 20.60 -8.99 15.32
N GLU A 186 19.82 -8.49 16.27
CA GLU A 186 19.69 -9.11 17.61
C GLU A 186 19.05 -10.51 17.54
N ALA A 187 18.29 -10.80 16.52
CA ALA A 187 17.65 -12.09 16.33
C ALA A 187 18.60 -13.14 15.73
N GLY A 188 19.83 -12.75 15.37
CA GLY A 188 20.81 -13.65 14.77
C GLY A 188 20.37 -14.23 13.42
N VAL A 189 19.56 -13.51 12.65
CA VAL A 189 19.00 -13.97 11.38
C VAL A 189 20.11 -14.40 10.42
N ARG A 190 21.20 -13.64 10.33
CA ARG A 190 22.35 -14.00 9.47
C ARG A 190 22.93 -15.35 9.86
N ALA A 191 23.15 -15.59 11.13
CA ALA A 191 23.69 -16.85 11.63
C ALA A 191 22.74 -18.03 11.37
N VAL A 192 21.44 -17.84 11.64
CA VAL A 192 20.39 -18.87 11.39
C VAL A 192 20.33 -19.29 9.93
N HIS A 193 20.57 -18.35 9.02
CA HIS A 193 20.50 -18.61 7.57
C HIS A 193 21.87 -18.87 6.92
N GLY A 194 22.95 -18.98 7.72
CA GLY A 194 24.29 -19.25 7.19
C GLY A 194 24.84 -18.12 6.32
N ILE A 195 24.40 -16.88 6.55
CA ILE A 195 24.87 -15.70 5.80
C ILE A 195 26.20 -15.23 6.40
N PRO A 196 27.28 -15.14 5.59
CA PRO A 196 28.56 -14.68 6.09
C PRO A 196 28.49 -13.26 6.67
N GLU A 197 29.24 -12.97 7.73
CA GLU A 197 29.26 -11.65 8.38
C GLU A 197 29.69 -10.55 7.41
N ALA A 198 30.65 -10.83 6.53
CA ALA A 198 31.14 -9.90 5.52
C ALA A 198 30.23 -9.75 4.30
N ALA A 199 29.09 -10.46 4.26
CA ALA A 199 28.13 -10.38 3.15
C ALA A 199 27.39 -9.04 3.15
N VAL A 200 27.07 -8.55 1.95
CA VAL A 200 26.11 -7.48 1.72
C VAL A 200 24.76 -8.12 1.39
N VAL A 201 23.79 -7.91 2.24
CA VAL A 201 22.49 -8.60 2.18
C VAL A 201 21.42 -7.68 1.63
N ALA A 202 20.85 -8.04 0.46
CA ALA A 202 19.64 -7.44 -0.05
C ALA A 202 18.41 -8.21 0.47
N ALA A 203 17.50 -7.55 1.18
CA ALA A 203 16.22 -8.14 1.54
C ALA A 203 15.23 -8.05 0.36
N PHE A 204 14.47 -9.11 0.14
CA PHE A 204 13.32 -9.15 -0.76
C PHE A 204 12.12 -9.66 0.02
N VAL A 205 11.03 -8.91 0.05
CA VAL A 205 9.84 -9.22 0.87
C VAL A 205 8.61 -9.30 0.00
N ALA A 206 7.99 -10.47 -0.09
CA ALA A 206 6.76 -10.66 -0.85
C ALA A 206 6.02 -11.95 -0.46
N THR A 207 4.71 -12.00 -0.69
CA THR A 207 3.99 -13.27 -0.82
C THR A 207 4.41 -13.96 -2.11
N LEU A 208 4.75 -15.24 -2.03
CA LEU A 208 5.29 -16.03 -3.15
C LEU A 208 4.20 -16.94 -3.74
N ASP A 209 3.11 -16.33 -4.18
CA ASP A 209 1.99 -17.01 -4.85
C ASP A 209 1.77 -16.46 -6.26
N ARG A 210 0.90 -17.12 -7.03
CA ARG A 210 0.57 -16.68 -8.40
C ARG A 210 -0.13 -15.34 -8.48
N ALA A 211 -0.82 -14.91 -7.44
CA ALA A 211 -1.48 -13.61 -7.42
C ALA A 211 -0.48 -12.46 -7.30
N HIS A 212 0.67 -12.72 -6.67
CA HIS A 212 1.74 -11.75 -6.45
C HIS A 212 2.93 -11.90 -7.42
N TYR A 213 2.71 -12.56 -8.59
CA TYR A 213 3.73 -12.74 -9.65
C TYR A 213 4.45 -11.43 -10.03
N PHE A 214 3.76 -10.30 -9.89
CA PHE A 214 4.28 -8.96 -10.22
C PHE A 214 5.40 -8.48 -9.28
N LYS A 215 5.65 -9.17 -8.16
CA LYS A 215 6.78 -8.86 -7.28
C LYS A 215 8.13 -9.23 -7.89
N ARG A 216 8.14 -10.17 -8.86
CA ARG A 216 9.27 -10.50 -9.71
C ARG A 216 10.52 -10.93 -8.95
N LEU A 217 10.37 -11.92 -8.04
CA LEU A 217 11.53 -12.57 -7.40
C LEU A 217 12.48 -13.21 -8.43
N ASP A 218 11.97 -13.67 -9.56
CA ASP A 218 12.76 -14.15 -10.70
C ASP A 218 13.76 -13.10 -11.18
N ARG A 219 13.34 -11.82 -11.28
CA ARG A 219 14.24 -10.70 -11.64
C ARG A 219 15.26 -10.40 -10.55
N ALA A 220 14.87 -10.48 -9.29
CA ALA A 220 15.80 -10.29 -8.19
C ALA A 220 16.93 -11.35 -8.21
N ILE A 221 16.58 -12.61 -8.47
CA ILE A 221 17.54 -13.73 -8.60
C ILE A 221 18.43 -13.52 -9.83
N ASP A 222 17.88 -13.17 -10.99
CA ASP A 222 18.66 -12.89 -12.20
C ASP A 222 19.58 -11.66 -12.02
N ALA A 223 19.10 -10.62 -11.38
CA ALA A 223 19.90 -9.43 -11.07
C ALA A 223 21.08 -9.78 -10.13
N LEU A 224 20.86 -10.63 -9.11
CA LEU A 224 21.93 -11.15 -8.24
C LEU A 224 22.97 -11.94 -9.04
N ARG A 225 22.53 -12.82 -9.95
CA ARG A 225 23.41 -13.59 -10.84
C ARG A 225 24.26 -12.69 -11.73
N ARG A 226 23.64 -11.70 -12.38
CA ARG A 226 24.32 -10.73 -13.27
C ARG A 226 25.23 -9.76 -12.51
N ALA A 227 24.85 -9.39 -11.30
CA ALA A 227 25.68 -8.55 -10.44
C ALA A 227 27.02 -9.23 -10.14
N GLY A 228 27.04 -10.56 -10.02
CA GLY A 228 28.24 -11.31 -9.69
C GLY A 228 28.71 -11.04 -8.24
N GLY A 229 29.97 -11.39 -7.97
CA GLY A 229 30.58 -11.18 -6.66
C GLY A 229 30.05 -12.13 -5.59
N GLU A 230 30.96 -12.65 -4.75
CA GLU A 230 30.60 -13.63 -3.71
C GLU A 230 29.99 -12.97 -2.44
N ARG A 231 30.20 -11.67 -2.26
CA ARG A 231 29.73 -10.94 -1.08
C ARG A 231 28.27 -10.56 -1.11
N LEU A 232 27.63 -10.53 -2.29
CA LEU A 232 26.24 -10.09 -2.43
C LEU A 232 25.29 -11.28 -2.25
N HIS A 233 24.41 -11.19 -1.26
CA HIS A 233 23.44 -12.22 -0.89
C HIS A 233 22.02 -11.65 -0.97
N LEU A 234 21.03 -12.53 -1.17
CA LEU A 234 19.62 -12.18 -1.18
C LEU A 234 18.90 -12.91 -0.04
N LEU A 235 18.28 -12.17 0.88
CA LEU A 235 17.41 -12.71 1.92
C LEU A 235 15.95 -12.55 1.47
N VAL A 236 15.33 -13.66 1.10
CA VAL A 236 13.95 -13.73 0.63
C VAL A 236 13.02 -13.99 1.81
N VAL A 237 12.19 -13.02 2.13
CA VAL A 237 11.18 -13.09 3.19
C VAL A 237 9.81 -13.27 2.55
N GLY A 238 9.23 -14.43 2.72
CA GLY A 238 7.93 -14.77 2.18
C GLY A 238 7.71 -16.25 2.03
N ALA A 239 6.45 -16.63 1.83
CA ALA A 239 6.03 -17.99 1.52
C ALA A 239 4.88 -17.95 0.53
N GLY A 240 4.59 -19.08 -0.07
CA GLY A 240 3.52 -19.27 -1.04
C GLY A 240 3.79 -20.50 -1.93
N GLU A 241 2.85 -20.79 -2.78
CA GLU A 241 2.89 -21.99 -3.65
C GLU A 241 4.07 -21.98 -4.66
N GLU A 242 4.61 -20.80 -4.99
CA GLU A 242 5.73 -20.62 -5.93
C GLU A 242 7.12 -20.72 -5.25
N LEU A 243 7.18 -20.87 -3.90
CA LEU A 243 8.43 -20.90 -3.15
C LEU A 243 9.43 -21.94 -3.72
N GLU A 244 8.96 -23.17 -3.95
CA GLU A 244 9.83 -24.25 -4.44
C GLU A 244 10.28 -24.04 -5.90
N ALA A 245 9.47 -23.36 -6.70
CA ALA A 245 9.88 -22.97 -8.05
C ALA A 245 11.02 -21.93 -8.00
N HIS A 246 10.95 -20.96 -7.10
CA HIS A 246 12.01 -19.97 -6.89
C HIS A 246 13.29 -20.57 -6.29
N ARG A 247 13.19 -21.58 -5.40
CA ARG A 247 14.35 -22.32 -4.89
C ARG A 247 15.09 -23.05 -6.03
N ARG A 248 14.34 -23.74 -6.90
CA ARG A 248 14.92 -24.40 -8.08
C ARG A 248 15.55 -23.38 -9.04
N ALA A 249 14.92 -22.23 -9.26
CA ALA A 249 15.49 -21.17 -10.11
C ALA A 249 16.81 -20.63 -9.55
N ALA A 250 16.91 -20.41 -8.25
CA ALA A 250 18.14 -19.99 -7.59
C ALA A 250 19.25 -21.06 -7.72
N ALA A 251 18.93 -22.33 -7.52
CA ALA A 251 19.87 -23.45 -7.69
C ALA A 251 20.34 -23.58 -9.14
N ALA A 252 19.44 -23.50 -10.12
CA ALA A 252 19.79 -23.54 -11.55
C ALA A 252 20.66 -22.34 -11.98
N ALA A 253 20.55 -21.22 -11.27
CA ALA A 253 21.40 -20.04 -11.47
C ALA A 253 22.76 -20.13 -10.73
N GLY A 254 23.05 -21.23 -10.02
CA GLY A 254 24.27 -21.40 -9.21
C GLY A 254 24.33 -20.50 -7.96
N LEU A 255 23.18 -20.15 -7.39
CA LEU A 255 23.05 -19.19 -6.30
C LEU A 255 22.57 -19.82 -4.99
N THR A 256 22.67 -21.13 -4.83
CA THR A 256 22.18 -21.86 -3.65
C THR A 256 22.72 -21.28 -2.34
N ASP A 257 24.00 -20.92 -2.30
CA ASP A 257 24.68 -20.39 -1.12
C ASP A 257 24.51 -18.88 -0.93
N ARG A 258 23.85 -18.20 -1.88
CA ARG A 258 23.67 -16.74 -1.87
C ARG A 258 22.21 -16.29 -1.84
N VAL A 259 21.24 -17.19 -2.01
CA VAL A 259 19.81 -16.90 -1.90
C VAL A 259 19.23 -17.65 -0.70
N HIS A 260 18.86 -16.93 0.33
CA HIS A 260 18.41 -17.48 1.60
C HIS A 260 16.91 -17.24 1.76
N PHE A 261 16.13 -18.30 1.94
CA PHE A 261 14.68 -18.21 2.08
C PHE A 261 14.29 -18.29 3.56
N ALA A 262 13.90 -17.15 4.15
CA ALA A 262 13.52 -17.03 5.55
C ALA A 262 12.09 -17.52 5.88
N GLY A 263 11.32 -17.89 4.85
CA GLY A 263 9.93 -18.29 5.01
C GLY A 263 8.98 -17.11 5.27
N ALA A 264 7.74 -17.42 5.62
CA ALA A 264 6.74 -16.40 5.95
C ALA A 264 7.15 -15.62 7.22
N ALA A 265 6.97 -14.31 7.16
CA ALA A 265 7.12 -13.45 8.33
C ALA A 265 5.82 -12.68 8.57
N GLY A 266 5.29 -12.79 9.78
CA GLY A 266 4.26 -11.88 10.25
C GLY A 266 4.85 -10.47 10.45
N HIS A 267 3.96 -9.51 10.60
CA HIS A 267 4.38 -8.12 10.83
C HIS A 267 5.31 -7.96 12.04
N ASP A 268 5.22 -8.82 13.05
CA ASP A 268 6.04 -8.86 14.26
C ASP A 268 7.48 -9.33 14.02
N ARG A 269 7.72 -10.22 13.04
CA ARG A 269 9.05 -10.73 12.70
C ARG A 269 9.75 -9.94 11.60
N LEU A 270 9.02 -9.25 10.73
CA LEU A 270 9.58 -8.52 9.59
C LEU A 270 10.64 -7.47 10.00
N PRO A 271 10.45 -6.67 11.09
CA PRO A 271 11.48 -5.73 11.51
C PRO A 271 12.83 -6.37 11.83
N ALA A 272 12.83 -7.56 12.46
CA ALA A 272 14.05 -8.29 12.76
C ALA A 272 14.77 -8.76 11.49
N LEU A 273 14.00 -9.27 10.50
CA LEU A 273 14.52 -9.70 9.20
C LEU A 273 15.11 -8.53 8.41
N LEU A 274 14.47 -7.35 8.46
CA LEU A 274 15.02 -6.15 7.81
C LEU A 274 16.32 -5.67 8.49
N ARG A 275 16.44 -5.77 9.82
CA ARG A 275 17.70 -5.42 10.52
C ARG A 275 18.89 -6.32 10.17
N ALA A 276 18.63 -7.53 9.67
CA ALA A 276 19.67 -8.42 9.17
C ALA A 276 20.18 -8.05 7.77
N ALA A 277 19.50 -7.16 7.06
CA ALA A 277 19.84 -6.73 5.72
C ALA A 277 20.64 -5.42 5.69
N ASP A 278 21.34 -5.18 4.57
CA ASP A 278 22.05 -3.93 4.27
C ASP A 278 21.29 -3.01 3.34
N LEU A 279 20.34 -3.56 2.59
CA LEU A 279 19.46 -2.83 1.68
C LEU A 279 18.16 -3.62 1.41
N LEU A 280 17.16 -2.94 0.87
CA LEU A 280 15.97 -3.60 0.33
C LEU A 280 15.97 -3.55 -1.19
N LEU A 281 15.56 -4.65 -1.83
CA LEU A 281 15.33 -4.76 -3.27
C LEU A 281 13.84 -4.98 -3.56
N LEU A 282 13.23 -4.11 -4.36
CA LEU A 282 11.87 -4.25 -4.89
C LEU A 282 11.90 -4.23 -6.42
N SER A 283 11.80 -5.40 -7.04
CA SER A 283 11.91 -5.61 -8.50
C SER A 283 10.55 -5.65 -9.23
N SER A 284 9.52 -5.07 -8.64
CA SER A 284 8.12 -5.22 -9.06
C SER A 284 7.79 -4.69 -10.46
N ASP A 285 6.77 -5.32 -11.05
CA ASP A 285 6.03 -4.88 -12.24
C ASP A 285 4.65 -4.30 -11.87
N PRO A 286 3.89 -3.70 -12.80
CA PRO A 286 2.47 -3.43 -12.58
C PRO A 286 1.71 -4.73 -12.24
N PRO A 287 0.76 -4.72 -11.30
CA PRO A 287 0.07 -3.56 -10.77
C PRO A 287 0.62 -3.00 -9.44
N GLU A 288 1.92 -3.18 -9.12
CA GLU A 288 2.48 -2.53 -7.93
C GLU A 288 2.26 -1.03 -7.97
N SER A 289 1.64 -0.47 -6.93
CA SER A 289 1.24 0.94 -6.92
C SER A 289 1.99 1.80 -5.90
N PHE A 290 2.71 1.17 -4.94
CA PHE A 290 3.42 1.90 -3.90
C PHE A 290 4.64 1.16 -3.35
N GLY A 291 4.47 -0.11 -2.93
CA GLY A 291 5.52 -0.87 -2.27
C GLY A 291 5.69 -0.48 -0.79
N ILE A 292 4.74 -0.90 0.07
CA ILE A 292 4.79 -0.61 1.53
C ILE A 292 6.13 -1.02 2.13
N VAL A 293 6.72 -2.12 1.68
CA VAL A 293 8.02 -2.60 2.16
C VAL A 293 9.17 -1.58 1.96
N LEU A 294 9.06 -0.66 0.99
CA LEU A 294 10.04 0.42 0.82
C LEU A 294 10.04 1.37 2.02
N ILE A 295 8.85 1.77 2.50
CA ILE A 295 8.76 2.65 3.67
C ILE A 295 9.11 1.92 4.95
N GLU A 296 8.85 0.61 5.06
CA GLU A 296 9.28 -0.24 6.18
C GLU A 296 10.81 -0.38 6.23
N ALA A 297 11.44 -0.58 5.08
CA ALA A 297 12.90 -0.63 4.95
C ALA A 297 13.55 0.73 5.27
N MET A 298 13.04 1.82 4.69
CA MET A 298 13.52 3.18 5.01
C MET A 298 13.35 3.50 6.50
N ALA A 299 12.21 3.14 7.10
CA ALA A 299 11.98 3.30 8.53
C ALA A 299 12.97 2.47 9.37
N SER A 300 13.40 1.31 8.87
CA SER A 300 14.46 0.48 9.48
C SER A 300 15.87 0.98 9.20
N GLY A 301 16.04 2.10 8.48
CA GLY A 301 17.34 2.68 8.17
C GLY A 301 18.08 2.00 7.02
N LEU A 302 17.35 1.28 6.14
CA LEU A 302 17.92 0.63 4.97
C LEU A 302 17.79 1.51 3.73
N PRO A 303 18.85 1.62 2.91
CA PRO A 303 18.72 2.13 1.55
C PRO A 303 17.89 1.15 0.69
N THR A 304 17.25 1.65 -0.36
CA THR A 304 16.35 0.86 -1.19
C THR A 304 16.80 0.83 -2.65
N ILE A 305 16.57 -0.29 -3.32
CA ILE A 305 16.57 -0.37 -4.80
C ILE A 305 15.14 -0.69 -5.23
N SER A 306 14.61 0.10 -6.15
CA SER A 306 13.28 -0.13 -6.71
C SER A 306 13.28 -0.02 -8.22
N THR A 307 12.22 -0.54 -8.84
CA THR A 307 11.97 -0.31 -10.27
C THR A 307 11.31 1.06 -10.50
N ASP A 308 11.39 1.55 -11.74
CA ASP A 308 10.91 2.86 -12.20
C ASP A 308 9.39 2.99 -12.36
N LEU A 309 8.62 2.13 -11.68
CA LEU A 309 7.16 2.27 -11.65
C LEU A 309 6.78 3.62 -11.04
N PRO A 310 5.93 4.43 -11.69
CA PRO A 310 5.66 5.81 -11.25
C PRO A 310 5.18 5.94 -9.80
N GLY A 311 4.38 4.97 -9.31
CA GLY A 311 3.91 4.94 -7.92
C GLY A 311 4.99 4.49 -6.92
N VAL A 312 5.91 3.65 -7.36
CA VAL A 312 6.98 3.03 -6.54
C VAL A 312 8.21 3.93 -6.47
N SER A 313 8.69 4.41 -7.62
CA SER A 313 9.90 5.24 -7.70
C SER A 313 9.77 6.59 -6.99
N SER A 314 8.54 7.05 -6.73
CA SER A 314 8.23 8.27 -6.00
C SER A 314 8.18 8.10 -4.47
N VAL A 315 8.34 6.88 -3.96
CA VAL A 315 8.29 6.60 -2.50
C VAL A 315 9.57 7.07 -1.80
N GLY A 316 10.71 6.94 -2.46
CA GLY A 316 12.00 7.46 -1.98
C GLY A 316 12.49 8.61 -2.84
N VAL A 317 13.68 9.11 -2.52
CA VAL A 317 14.40 10.14 -3.29
C VAL A 317 15.59 9.48 -3.97
N PRO A 318 15.55 9.28 -5.32
CA PRO A 318 16.65 8.62 -6.04
C PRO A 318 18.02 9.27 -5.79
N GLY A 319 19.03 8.45 -5.55
CA GLY A 319 20.39 8.89 -5.20
C GLY A 319 20.59 9.34 -3.75
N GLN A 320 19.51 9.60 -2.99
CA GLN A 320 19.57 10.01 -1.59
C GLN A 320 19.13 8.89 -0.63
N THR A 321 17.96 8.30 -0.88
CA THR A 321 17.41 7.23 -0.03
C THR A 321 17.60 5.84 -0.63
N GLY A 322 18.03 5.77 -1.88
CA GLY A 322 18.19 4.54 -2.63
C GLY A 322 18.42 4.79 -4.12
N LEU A 323 18.33 3.73 -4.90
CA LEU A 323 18.49 3.73 -6.35
C LEU A 323 17.19 3.29 -7.04
N VAL A 324 16.98 3.79 -8.25
CA VAL A 324 15.87 3.39 -9.13
C VAL A 324 16.47 2.81 -10.40
N ALA A 325 16.05 1.60 -10.77
CA ALA A 325 16.47 0.93 -11.99
C ALA A 325 15.30 0.82 -12.97
N PRO A 326 15.51 1.02 -14.29
CA PRO A 326 14.51 0.71 -15.30
C PRO A 326 14.04 -0.75 -15.16
N ARG A 327 12.74 -0.95 -15.07
CA ARG A 327 12.14 -2.29 -14.81
C ARG A 327 12.36 -3.27 -15.97
N GLU A 328 12.51 -2.76 -17.18
CA GLU A 328 12.69 -3.56 -18.40
C GLU A 328 14.17 -3.83 -18.73
N ASP A 329 15.10 -3.34 -17.89
CA ASP A 329 16.54 -3.50 -18.05
C ASP A 329 17.13 -4.31 -16.88
N PRO A 330 17.33 -5.65 -17.07
CA PRO A 330 17.94 -6.52 -16.06
C PRO A 330 19.37 -6.15 -15.69
N ASP A 331 20.13 -5.56 -16.64
CA ASP A 331 21.51 -5.15 -16.38
C ASP A 331 21.58 -3.90 -15.54
N ALA A 332 20.62 -2.98 -15.69
CA ALA A 332 20.49 -1.80 -14.83
C ALA A 332 20.15 -2.20 -13.37
N LEU A 333 19.28 -3.19 -13.16
CA LEU A 333 18.99 -3.68 -11.82
C LEU A 333 20.20 -4.36 -11.19
N ALA A 334 20.95 -5.15 -11.96
CA ALA A 334 22.21 -5.75 -11.53
C ALA A 334 23.29 -4.69 -11.23
N ALA A 335 23.37 -3.64 -12.05
CA ALA A 335 24.27 -2.52 -11.80
C ALA A 335 23.93 -1.76 -10.52
N ALA A 336 22.65 -1.55 -10.23
CA ALA A 336 22.19 -0.93 -8.99
C ALA A 336 22.58 -1.80 -7.76
N LEU A 337 22.46 -3.12 -7.84
CA LEU A 337 22.91 -4.04 -6.80
C LEU A 337 24.43 -3.96 -6.60
N ARG A 338 25.23 -3.97 -7.67
CA ARG A 338 26.70 -3.78 -7.59
C ARG A 338 27.05 -2.45 -6.95
N THR A 339 26.45 -1.36 -7.41
CA THR A 339 26.67 -0.03 -6.84
C THR A 339 26.44 -0.01 -5.33
N MET A 340 25.34 -0.62 -4.85
CA MET A 340 25.05 -0.72 -3.42
C MET A 340 26.05 -1.62 -2.68
N ALA A 341 26.50 -2.72 -3.30
CA ALA A 341 27.48 -3.63 -2.70
C ALA A 341 28.86 -2.99 -2.60
N ASP A 342 29.24 -2.17 -3.57
CA ASP A 342 30.55 -1.50 -3.66
C ASP A 342 30.64 -0.27 -2.73
N LEU A 343 29.49 0.31 -2.32
CA LEU A 343 29.51 1.32 -1.26
C LEU A 343 30.12 0.74 0.02
N ASP A 344 30.92 1.54 0.70
CA ASP A 344 31.37 1.18 2.05
C ASP A 344 30.16 1.11 3.03
N PRO A 345 30.31 0.47 4.16
CA PRO A 345 29.23 0.36 5.14
C PRO A 345 28.67 1.73 5.59
N GLU A 346 29.51 2.76 5.65
CA GLU A 346 29.09 4.10 6.05
C GLU A 346 28.30 4.81 4.94
N GLY A 347 28.65 4.59 3.68
CA GLY A 347 27.88 5.08 2.52
C GLY A 347 26.46 4.52 2.52
N ARG A 348 26.30 3.20 2.74
CA ARG A 348 24.96 2.57 2.87
C ARG A 348 24.21 3.12 4.08
N ARG A 349 24.87 3.23 5.25
CA ARG A 349 24.22 3.82 6.45
C ARG A 349 23.81 5.27 6.25
N ARG A 350 24.61 6.08 5.56
CA ARG A 350 24.25 7.48 5.25
C ARG A 350 22.99 7.54 4.40
N MET A 351 22.89 6.71 3.35
CA MET A 351 21.71 6.62 2.52
C MET A 351 20.49 6.07 3.30
N GLY A 352 20.69 5.10 4.17
CA GLY A 352 19.66 4.57 5.06
C GLY A 352 19.15 5.60 6.07
N ARG A 353 20.03 6.44 6.66
CA ARG A 353 19.61 7.57 7.54
C ARG A 353 18.78 8.59 6.78
N ALA A 354 19.14 8.90 5.54
CA ALA A 354 18.31 9.77 4.68
C ALA A 354 16.94 9.14 4.40
N GLY A 355 16.89 7.82 4.17
CA GLY A 355 15.63 7.06 4.04
C GLY A 355 14.78 7.13 5.31
N ARG A 356 15.39 6.94 6.50
CA ARG A 356 14.70 7.04 7.78
C ARG A 356 14.10 8.44 7.99
N ALA A 357 14.87 9.49 7.80
CA ALA A 357 14.41 10.86 7.91
C ALA A 357 13.24 11.16 6.93
N HIS A 358 13.33 10.63 5.70
CA HIS A 358 12.26 10.74 4.72
C HIS A 358 10.99 10.01 5.17
N ALA A 359 11.10 8.79 5.72
CA ALA A 359 9.98 8.03 6.24
C ALA A 359 9.30 8.77 7.42
N GLU A 360 10.06 9.33 8.34
CA GLU A 360 9.56 10.14 9.46
C GLU A 360 8.81 11.40 9.01
N ALA A 361 9.33 12.06 7.97
CA ALA A 361 8.75 13.28 7.44
C ALA A 361 7.45 13.05 6.66
N HIS A 362 7.31 11.89 5.97
CA HIS A 362 6.26 11.71 4.97
C HIS A 362 5.32 10.54 5.23
N TYR A 363 5.74 9.50 5.99
CA TYR A 363 5.04 8.23 6.11
C TYR A 363 4.67 7.84 7.55
N ALA A 364 4.98 8.67 8.55
CA ALA A 364 4.58 8.45 9.93
C ALA A 364 3.05 8.50 10.09
N TRP A 365 2.43 7.48 10.69
CA TRP A 365 0.98 7.43 10.88
C TRP A 365 0.38 8.68 11.54
N PRO A 366 0.97 9.29 12.59
CA PRO A 366 0.41 10.51 13.17
C PRO A 366 0.24 11.65 12.16
N ARG A 367 1.23 11.86 11.27
CA ARG A 367 1.16 12.88 10.21
C ARG A 367 0.08 12.57 9.17
N LEU A 368 -0.08 11.28 8.81
CA LEU A 368 -1.09 10.86 7.85
C LEU A 368 -2.50 10.98 8.42
N VAL A 369 -2.68 10.75 9.72
CA VAL A 369 -3.93 10.98 10.44
C VAL A 369 -4.30 12.48 10.41
N GLU A 370 -3.38 13.38 10.74
CA GLU A 370 -3.59 14.84 10.66
C GLU A 370 -3.95 15.28 9.24
N ARG A 371 -3.23 14.76 8.24
CA ARG A 371 -3.52 15.02 6.83
C ARG A 371 -4.91 14.52 6.43
N THR A 372 -5.31 13.34 6.91
CA THR A 372 -6.62 12.76 6.65
C THR A 372 -7.74 13.63 7.25
N GLU A 373 -7.54 14.12 8.46
CA GLU A 373 -8.47 15.06 9.12
C GLU A 373 -8.67 16.36 8.32
N ALA A 374 -7.58 16.93 7.81
CA ALA A 374 -7.61 18.11 6.94
C ALA A 374 -8.34 17.81 5.61
N ILE A 375 -8.12 16.63 5.01
CA ILE A 375 -8.84 16.19 3.81
C ILE A 375 -10.35 16.12 4.08
N TYR A 376 -10.75 15.56 5.21
CA TYR A 376 -12.17 15.44 5.59
C TYR A 376 -12.82 16.82 5.81
N ALA A 377 -12.16 17.71 6.53
CA ALA A 377 -12.63 19.08 6.72
C ALA A 377 -12.83 19.81 5.37
N GLY A 378 -11.85 19.66 4.46
CA GLY A 378 -11.93 20.18 3.10
C GLY A 378 -13.10 19.61 2.29
N ALA A 379 -13.34 18.29 2.39
CA ALA A 379 -14.44 17.60 1.70
C ALA A 379 -15.82 18.07 2.19
N ILE A 380 -15.97 18.24 3.51
CA ILE A 380 -17.21 18.77 4.14
C ILE A 380 -17.46 20.21 3.69
N GLY A 381 -16.44 21.07 3.76
CA GLY A 381 -16.54 22.49 3.40
C GLY A 381 -16.90 22.70 1.93
N GLU A 382 -16.30 21.94 1.01
CA GLU A 382 -16.63 22.03 -0.41
C GLU A 382 -18.07 21.60 -0.69
N ARG A 383 -18.50 20.52 -0.02
CA ARG A 383 -19.87 20.04 -0.15
C ARG A 383 -20.89 21.07 0.33
N ALA A 384 -20.63 21.77 1.44
CA ALA A 384 -21.47 22.85 1.93
C ALA A 384 -21.58 23.98 0.88
N ARG A 385 -20.47 24.38 0.27
CA ARG A 385 -20.44 25.38 -0.81
C ARG A 385 -21.26 24.96 -2.03
N ARG A 386 -21.14 23.70 -2.48
CA ARG A 386 -21.94 23.17 -3.61
C ARG A 386 -23.44 23.15 -3.32
N ARG A 387 -23.85 22.90 -2.08
CA ARG A 387 -25.27 22.97 -1.64
C ARG A 387 -25.81 24.40 -1.61
N GLY A 388 -25.01 25.35 -1.13
CA GLY A 388 -25.36 26.78 -1.12
C GLY A 388 -25.61 27.29 -2.53
N ARG A 389 -24.72 27.02 -3.48
CA ARG A 389 -24.87 27.42 -4.88
C ARG A 389 -26.12 26.84 -5.56
N ARG A 390 -26.51 25.60 -5.27
CA ARG A 390 -27.74 24.99 -5.83
C ARG A 390 -29.02 25.62 -5.28
N ARG A 391 -29.02 26.15 -4.04
CA ARG A 391 -30.16 26.85 -3.46
C ARG A 391 -30.34 28.26 -4.03
N THR A 392 -29.26 28.97 -4.34
CA THR A 392 -29.30 30.30 -4.94
C THR A 392 -29.73 30.32 -6.41
N TYR A 393 -29.48 29.22 -7.16
CA TYR A 393 -29.89 29.12 -8.58
C TYR A 393 -31.20 28.36 -8.78
N GLY A 394 -31.79 27.75 -7.75
CA GLY A 394 -33.06 27.03 -7.81
C GLY A 394 -34.30 27.83 -7.38
N GLY A 395 -34.14 29.09 -7.02
CA GLY A 395 -35.24 30.01 -6.81
C GLY A 395 -35.56 30.71 -8.13
N SER A 396 -36.40 30.10 -8.98
CA SER A 396 -37.08 30.86 -10.03
C SER A 396 -38.05 31.85 -9.40
N PRO A 397 -38.07 33.10 -9.82
CA PRO A 397 -39.13 33.98 -9.44
C PRO A 397 -40.44 33.49 -10.05
N GLU A 398 -41.43 33.36 -9.21
CA GLU A 398 -42.83 33.37 -9.64
C GLU A 398 -43.09 34.67 -10.41
N HIS A 399 -43.53 34.52 -11.63
CA HIS A 399 -44.47 35.43 -12.30
C HIS A 399 -45.28 34.66 -13.34
#